data_8ee1eb0808e104918055cfa04d87db4a
#
_entry.id   8ee1eb0808e104918055cfa04d87db4a
#
_cell.length_a   1.000
_cell.length_b   1.000
_cell.length_c   1.000
_cell.angle_alpha   90.00
_cell.angle_beta   90.00
_cell.angle_gamma   90.00
#
_symmetry.space_group_name_H-M   'P 1'
#
loop_
_entity.id
_entity.type
_entity.pdbx_description
1 polymer ?
#
loop_
_entity_poly.entity_id
_entity_poly.type
_entity_poly.pdbx_seq_one_letter_code
_entity_poly.pdbx_strand_id
1 'polypeptide(L)'
;TYLDAFCTDEHFAEFLPEYSNLDELKAHYTRGGLGDVKVKKFLNNVMQSILGPMRERRAYWEARKPEVYEILKKGSEAAERKAAETLADVRAAMKINYFDDGNLMK
;
A
#
# COMPACT_ATOMS: atom_id res chain seq x y z
N THR A 1 16.70 -10.96 -6.02
CA THR A 1 15.23 -11.01 -5.78
C THR A 1 14.74 -9.78 -5.02
N TYR A 2 15.18 -9.53 -3.77
CA TYR A 2 14.70 -8.33 -3.01
C TYR A 2 15.17 -7.01 -3.64
N LEU A 3 16.41 -6.91 -4.06
CA LEU A 3 16.93 -5.72 -4.74
C LEU A 3 16.19 -5.48 -6.07
N ASP A 4 15.80 -6.52 -6.79
CA ASP A 4 15.00 -6.37 -8.02
C ASP A 4 13.63 -5.74 -7.76
N ALA A 5 13.05 -5.97 -6.59
CA ALA A 5 11.73 -5.48 -6.24
C ALA A 5 11.73 -4.07 -5.62
N PHE A 6 12.79 -3.70 -4.91
CA PHE A 6 12.80 -2.52 -4.05
C PHE A 6 13.90 -1.50 -4.35
N CYS A 7 14.95 -1.88 -5.08
CA CYS A 7 16.07 -1.01 -5.37
C CYS A 7 15.76 -0.11 -6.58
N THR A 8 16.11 1.16 -6.47
CA THR A 8 16.16 2.12 -7.58
C THR A 8 17.58 2.62 -7.76
N ASP A 9 17.87 3.26 -8.89
CA ASP A 9 19.21 3.80 -9.17
C ASP A 9 19.62 4.89 -8.16
N GLU A 10 18.65 5.62 -7.60
CA GLU A 10 18.87 6.61 -6.55
C GLU A 10 19.48 6.02 -5.27
N HIS A 11 19.11 4.79 -4.92
CA HIS A 11 19.69 4.09 -3.77
C HIS A 11 21.18 3.79 -3.95
N PHE A 12 21.65 3.64 -5.19
CA PHE A 12 23.07 3.46 -5.46
C PHE A 12 23.83 4.74 -5.16
N ALA A 13 23.33 5.89 -5.63
CA ALA A 13 23.96 7.19 -5.36
C ALA A 13 24.09 7.45 -3.85
N GLU A 14 23.10 7.03 -3.05
CA GLU A 14 23.06 7.27 -1.61
C GLU A 14 23.86 6.25 -0.80
N PHE A 15 23.72 4.96 -1.10
CA PHE A 15 24.22 3.87 -0.22
C PHE A 15 25.37 3.07 -0.81
N LEU A 16 25.57 3.10 -2.13
CA LEU A 16 26.59 2.30 -2.80
C LEU A 16 27.10 2.96 -4.11
N PRO A 17 27.72 4.16 -4.03
CA PRO A 17 28.06 4.97 -5.19
C PRO A 17 29.13 4.38 -6.12
N GLU A 18 29.67 3.21 -5.77
CA GLU A 18 30.62 2.45 -6.61
C GLU A 18 29.96 1.82 -7.84
N TYR A 19 28.61 1.72 -7.84
CA TYR A 19 27.80 1.16 -8.93
C TYR A 19 26.72 2.17 -9.33
N SER A 20 26.43 2.23 -10.63
CA SER A 20 25.41 3.11 -11.15
C SER A 20 24.00 2.52 -11.08
N ASN A 21 23.91 1.19 -11.12
CA ASN A 21 22.64 0.47 -11.15
C ASN A 21 22.77 -0.99 -10.67
N LEU A 22 21.62 -1.67 -10.57
CA LEU A 22 21.55 -3.04 -10.09
C LEU A 22 22.23 -4.06 -11.04
N ASP A 23 22.23 -3.80 -12.34
CA ASP A 23 22.84 -4.72 -13.31
C ASP A 23 24.36 -4.74 -13.17
N GLU A 24 25.00 -3.62 -12.92
CA GLU A 24 26.44 -3.54 -12.61
C GLU A 24 26.78 -4.32 -11.34
N LEU A 25 25.97 -4.18 -10.29
CA LEU A 25 26.14 -4.92 -9.05
C LEU A 25 26.01 -6.42 -9.28
N LYS A 26 25.01 -6.87 -10.03
CA LYS A 26 24.80 -8.27 -10.40
C LYS A 26 25.93 -8.82 -11.24
N ALA A 27 26.41 -8.07 -12.22
CA ALA A 27 27.52 -8.46 -13.07
C ALA A 27 28.80 -8.68 -12.25
N HIS A 28 29.10 -7.77 -11.29
CA HIS A 28 30.22 -7.95 -10.38
C HIS A 28 30.04 -9.16 -9.46
N TYR A 29 28.84 -9.36 -8.91
CA TYR A 29 28.55 -10.50 -8.06
C TYR A 29 28.74 -11.84 -8.80
N THR A 30 28.26 -11.93 -10.04
CA THR A 30 28.40 -13.12 -10.91
C THR A 30 29.86 -13.38 -11.29
N ARG A 31 30.65 -12.33 -11.56
CA ARG A 31 32.07 -12.44 -11.88
C ARG A 31 32.90 -12.91 -10.67
N GLY A 32 32.39 -12.68 -9.46
CA GLY A 32 33.09 -12.98 -8.21
C GLY A 32 33.91 -11.79 -7.68
N GLY A 33 34.38 -11.94 -6.43
CA GLY A 33 35.13 -10.89 -5.74
C GLY A 33 34.30 -9.88 -4.95
N LEU A 34 32.98 -9.92 -5.08
CA LEU A 34 32.06 -9.11 -4.28
C LEU A 34 31.58 -9.93 -3.07
N GLY A 35 31.87 -9.42 -1.87
CA GLY A 35 31.47 -10.10 -0.63
C GLY A 35 29.97 -9.96 -0.33
N ASP A 36 29.33 -11.05 0.08
CA ASP A 36 27.91 -11.11 0.46
C ASP A 36 27.51 -10.07 1.50
N VAL A 37 28.41 -9.78 2.45
CA VAL A 37 28.16 -8.79 3.51
C VAL A 37 27.91 -7.40 2.94
N LYS A 38 28.60 -7.01 1.88
CA LYS A 38 28.42 -5.72 1.21
C LYS A 38 27.05 -5.63 0.57
N VAL A 39 26.65 -6.68 -0.15
CA VAL A 39 25.33 -6.77 -0.79
C VAL A 39 24.20 -6.76 0.26
N LYS A 40 24.36 -7.51 1.35
CA LYS A 40 23.38 -7.54 2.47
C LYS A 40 23.27 -6.19 3.17
N LYS A 41 24.40 -5.49 3.38
CA LYS A 41 24.37 -4.15 3.97
C LYS A 41 23.66 -3.15 3.07
N PHE A 42 23.91 -3.19 1.77
CA PHE A 42 23.22 -2.37 0.79
C PHE A 42 21.72 -2.66 0.79
N LEU A 43 21.32 -3.93 0.71
CA LEU A 43 19.91 -4.33 0.80
C LEU A 43 19.27 -3.83 2.10
N ASN A 44 19.95 -3.95 3.22
CA ASN A 44 19.43 -3.46 4.50
C ASN A 44 19.19 -1.94 4.46
N ASN A 45 20.11 -1.15 3.91
CA ASN A 45 19.96 0.29 3.79
C ASN A 45 18.73 0.65 2.90
N VAL A 46 18.61 0.00 1.74
CA VAL A 46 17.43 0.15 0.86
C VAL A 46 16.14 -0.18 1.60
N MET A 47 16.10 -1.30 2.32
CA MET A 47 14.90 -1.68 3.08
C MET A 47 14.60 -0.71 4.23
N GLN A 48 15.62 -0.19 4.92
CA GLN A 48 15.41 0.79 6.01
C GLN A 48 14.90 2.13 5.49
N SER A 49 15.34 2.59 4.32
CA SER A 49 14.82 3.83 3.72
C SER A 49 13.34 3.73 3.39
N ILE A 50 12.85 2.54 3.02
CA ILE A 50 11.44 2.29 2.70
C ILE A 50 10.62 2.03 3.98
N LEU A 51 11.10 1.13 4.84
CA LEU A 51 10.34 0.66 6.02
C LEU A 51 10.40 1.64 7.20
N GLY A 52 11.44 2.48 7.28
CA GLY A 52 11.57 3.49 8.34
C GLY A 52 10.33 4.39 8.44
N PRO A 53 9.99 5.12 7.37
CA PRO A 53 8.80 5.98 7.36
C PRO A 53 7.48 5.23 7.60
N MET A 54 7.38 3.97 7.18
CA MET A 54 6.20 3.14 7.44
C MET A 54 6.05 2.82 8.92
N ARG A 55 7.16 2.46 9.61
CA ARG A 55 7.16 2.19 11.04
C ARG A 55 6.83 3.43 11.86
N GLU A 56 7.33 4.59 11.46
CA GLU A 56 7.02 5.87 12.11
C GLU A 56 5.53 6.20 11.98
N ARG A 57 4.95 6.08 10.78
CA ARG A 57 3.51 6.26 10.56
C ARG A 57 2.68 5.26 11.35
N ARG A 58 3.12 4.00 11.42
CA ARG A 58 2.45 2.98 12.22
C ARG A 58 2.45 3.36 13.71
N ALA A 59 3.59 3.72 14.27
CA ALA A 59 3.70 4.14 15.66
C ALA A 59 2.82 5.37 15.96
N TYR A 60 2.79 6.35 15.06
CA TYR A 60 1.93 7.51 15.16
C TYR A 60 0.44 7.13 15.29
N TRP A 61 -0.05 6.26 14.40
CA TRP A 61 -1.44 5.83 14.38
C TRP A 61 -1.77 4.84 15.52
N GLU A 62 -0.81 4.03 15.92
CA GLU A 62 -0.98 3.09 17.03
C GLU A 62 -1.22 3.82 18.36
N ALA A 63 -0.59 4.97 18.55
CA ALA A 63 -0.85 5.85 19.68
C ALA A 63 -2.21 6.58 19.59
N ARG A 64 -2.86 6.58 18.42
CA ARG A 64 -4.12 7.29 18.12
C ARG A 64 -5.25 6.36 17.70
N LYS A 65 -5.35 5.20 18.27
CA LYS A 65 -6.39 4.21 17.94
C LYS A 65 -7.82 4.78 17.92
N PRO A 66 -8.25 5.60 18.89
CA PRO A 66 -9.60 6.19 18.85
C PRO A 66 -9.85 7.02 17.58
N GLU A 67 -8.87 7.81 17.15
CA GLU A 67 -8.96 8.60 15.91
C GLU A 67 -9.05 7.72 14.66
N VAL A 68 -8.30 6.61 14.63
CA VAL A 68 -8.40 5.63 13.54
C VAL A 68 -9.81 5.03 13.46
N TYR A 69 -10.42 4.67 14.60
CA TYR A 69 -11.78 4.16 14.63
C TYR A 69 -12.81 5.20 14.19
N GLU A 70 -12.63 6.46 14.55
CA GLU A 70 -13.49 7.56 14.05
C GLU A 70 -13.41 7.71 12.51
N ILE A 71 -12.21 7.65 11.94
CA ILE A 71 -12.00 7.69 10.49
C ILE A 71 -12.70 6.52 9.81
N LEU A 72 -12.52 5.30 10.34
CA LEU A 72 -13.17 4.10 9.81
C LEU A 72 -14.69 4.19 9.89
N LYS A 73 -15.24 4.66 11.02
CA LYS A 73 -16.68 4.83 11.21
C LYS A 73 -17.26 5.80 10.19
N LYS A 74 -16.67 7.00 10.07
CA LYS A 74 -17.11 8.01 9.10
C LYS A 74 -17.03 7.51 7.66
N GLY A 75 -15.96 6.80 7.33
CA GLY A 75 -15.79 6.17 6.00
C GLY A 75 -16.84 5.11 5.72
N SER A 76 -17.15 4.25 6.70
CA SER A 76 -18.18 3.23 6.59
C SER A 76 -19.57 3.83 6.42
N GLU A 77 -19.93 4.85 7.19
CA GLU A 77 -21.20 5.57 7.07
C GLU A 77 -21.33 6.25 5.69
N ALA A 78 -20.26 6.82 5.15
CA ALA A 78 -20.26 7.41 3.81
C ALA A 78 -20.45 6.35 2.72
N ALA A 79 -19.77 5.22 2.84
CA ALA A 79 -19.90 4.09 1.91
C ALA A 79 -21.31 3.48 1.96
N GLU A 80 -21.89 3.31 3.17
CA GLU A 80 -23.25 2.82 3.35
C GLU A 80 -24.29 3.71 2.67
N ARG A 81 -24.21 5.02 2.87
CA ARG A 81 -25.11 5.97 2.17
C ARG A 81 -25.02 5.81 0.66
N LYS A 82 -23.80 5.75 0.12
CA LYS A 82 -23.62 5.62 -1.34
C LYS A 82 -24.11 4.27 -1.86
N ALA A 83 -23.86 3.20 -1.13
CA ALA A 83 -24.36 1.87 -1.45
C ALA A 83 -25.92 1.82 -1.41
N ALA A 84 -26.53 2.46 -0.42
CA ALA A 84 -27.99 2.52 -0.30
C ALA A 84 -28.65 3.26 -1.48
N GLU A 85 -28.09 4.41 -1.89
CA GLU A 85 -28.54 5.15 -3.08
C GLU A 85 -28.48 4.24 -4.33
N THR A 86 -27.32 3.66 -4.59
CA THR A 86 -27.12 2.77 -5.76
C THR A 86 -28.07 1.57 -5.72
N LEU A 87 -28.26 0.98 -4.54
CA LEU A 87 -29.15 -0.16 -4.38
C LEU A 87 -30.62 0.22 -4.62
N ALA A 88 -31.04 1.41 -4.20
CA ALA A 88 -32.38 1.93 -4.49
C ALA A 88 -32.60 2.06 -5.99
N ASP A 89 -31.67 2.63 -6.73
CA ASP A 89 -31.73 2.76 -8.18
C ASP A 89 -31.79 1.39 -8.87
N VAL A 90 -30.96 0.45 -8.44
CA VAL A 90 -30.96 -0.92 -8.97
C VAL A 90 -32.33 -1.60 -8.72
N ARG A 91 -32.85 -1.51 -7.50
CA ARG A 91 -34.16 -2.09 -7.16
C ARG A 91 -35.29 -1.49 -7.98
N ALA A 92 -35.26 -0.17 -8.19
CA ALA A 92 -36.23 0.52 -9.04
C ALA A 92 -36.14 0.04 -10.50
N ALA A 93 -34.94 -0.04 -11.07
CA ALA A 93 -34.72 -0.50 -12.44
C ALA A 93 -35.15 -1.97 -12.63
N MET A 94 -34.90 -2.81 -11.64
CA MET A 94 -35.32 -4.23 -11.65
C MET A 94 -36.80 -4.43 -11.28
N LYS A 95 -37.52 -3.39 -10.89
CA LYS A 95 -38.91 -3.44 -10.41
C LYS A 95 -39.13 -4.38 -9.23
N ILE A 96 -38.16 -4.41 -8.30
CA ILE A 96 -38.21 -5.19 -7.06
C ILE A 96 -38.37 -4.32 -5.80
N ASN A 97 -38.81 -3.08 -6.00
CA ASN A 97 -39.15 -2.12 -4.94
C ASN A 97 -40.65 -2.10 -4.61
N TYR A 98 -41.31 -3.26 -4.74
CA TYR A 98 -42.76 -3.42 -4.62
C TYR A 98 -43.33 -3.06 -3.23
N PHE A 99 -42.52 -3.08 -2.18
CA PHE A 99 -42.98 -2.64 -0.85
C PHE A 99 -43.15 -1.13 -0.74
N ASP A 100 -42.52 -0.36 -1.65
CA ASP A 100 -42.66 1.10 -1.75
C ASP A 100 -43.77 1.51 -2.73
N ASP A 101 -44.38 0.54 -3.45
CA ASP A 101 -45.47 0.80 -4.39
C ASP A 101 -46.83 0.77 -3.67
N GLY A 102 -47.34 1.94 -3.38
CA GLY A 102 -48.66 2.12 -2.73
C GLY A 102 -49.84 1.51 -3.48
N ASN A 103 -49.67 1.09 -4.76
CA ASN A 103 -50.73 0.42 -5.53
C ASN A 103 -50.78 -1.07 -5.25
N LEU A 104 -49.65 -1.67 -4.82
CA LEU A 104 -49.59 -3.10 -4.46
C LEU A 104 -50.04 -3.36 -3.03
N MET A 105 -50.11 -2.33 -2.19
CA MET A 105 -50.50 -2.38 -0.78
C MET A 105 -51.98 -2.08 -0.52
N LYS A 106 -52.80 -1.98 -1.58
CA LYS A 106 -54.25 -1.74 -1.51
C LYS A 106 -55.01 -3.06 -1.65
#